data_d469e80fc5640f14f55ed85f3bfcb97e
#
_entry.id   d469e80fc5640f14f55ed85f3bfcb97e
#
_cell.length_a   1.000
_cell.length_b   1.000
_cell.length_c   1.000
_cell.angle_alpha   90.00
_cell.angle_beta   90.00
_cell.angle_gamma   90.00
#
_symmetry.space_group_name_H-M   'P 1'
#
loop_
_entity.id
_entity.type
_entity.pdbx_description
1 polymer ?
#
loop_
_entity_poly.entity_id
_entity_poly.type
_entity_poly.pdbx_seq_one_letter_code
_entity_poly.pdbx_strand_id
1 'polypeptide(L)'
;TGLAGARFSIYFNGQIVGSDVTQNGGIIEVKDVTKGLWSFVETEAPAGYCANPTPHSVYVDTTDGDKQYTVTAENYALPDMKITKRDAMSGKPIAGMVFSIKSVTGSYSTSVTTGTDGSATLSAIPAGVYVVREESVPEPYIVTNTEQTVALRPGKTSEVTFVDYEKPGLEIVKKNIANGEPIEGVTYRIEQIDGSFSTSATTDNHGRIFLDSVPVGTFKVTEINVPNHVILCPIPQEVALKPGETSTVTFFNALKPSLEIRKVDSVTGDPVKGAKFQIWYGSNHTDTGELNDLGTYFSDASGKIILPEIKDGWYKVTELEPASGYAIKEPATQECFISGGESKVLTFENMPLSAI
;
A
#
# COMPACT_ATOMS: atom_id res chain seq x y z
N THR A 1 40.32 34.02 2.12
CA THR A 1 40.47 34.48 3.51
C THR A 1 41.39 33.50 4.23
N GLY A 2 42.46 34.00 4.92
CA GLY A 2 43.35 33.13 5.67
C GLY A 2 42.64 32.46 6.84
N LEU A 3 42.99 31.21 7.10
CA LEU A 3 42.40 30.36 8.15
C LEU A 3 43.37 30.29 9.33
N ALA A 4 42.95 30.73 10.53
CA ALA A 4 43.69 30.52 11.79
C ALA A 4 43.43 29.11 12.35
N GLY A 5 44.41 28.56 13.02
CA GLY A 5 44.28 27.28 13.73
C GLY A 5 44.76 26.03 12.97
N ALA A 6 45.28 26.18 11.74
CA ALA A 6 45.94 25.10 11.02
C ALA A 6 47.33 24.85 11.57
N ARG A 7 47.66 23.61 11.99
CA ARG A 7 48.96 23.23 12.49
C ARG A 7 49.82 22.63 11.38
N PHE A 8 51.04 23.10 11.23
CA PHE A 8 51.99 22.58 10.25
C PHE A 8 53.23 22.06 10.92
N SER A 9 53.73 20.91 10.50
CA SER A 9 55.10 20.50 10.67
C SER A 9 55.99 21.16 9.67
N ILE A 10 57.13 21.71 10.08
CA ILE A 10 58.07 22.46 9.27
C ILE A 10 59.32 21.61 9.04
N TYR A 11 59.70 21.45 7.80
CA TYR A 11 60.86 20.64 7.41
C TYR A 11 61.89 21.51 6.69
N PHE A 12 63.14 21.21 6.96
CA PHE A 12 64.30 21.74 6.22
C PHE A 12 65.12 20.60 5.65
N ASN A 13 65.30 20.57 4.29
CA ASN A 13 65.98 19.50 3.57
C ASN A 13 65.49 18.09 3.96
N GLY A 14 64.17 17.94 4.19
CA GLY A 14 63.51 16.68 4.56
C GLY A 14 63.57 16.31 6.05
N GLN A 15 64.23 17.10 6.89
CA GLN A 15 64.27 16.90 8.34
C GLN A 15 63.30 17.83 9.02
N ILE A 16 62.53 17.32 10.01
CA ILE A 16 61.64 18.14 10.83
C ILE A 16 62.44 19.12 11.67
N VAL A 17 62.14 20.39 11.61
CA VAL A 17 62.82 21.46 12.35
C VAL A 17 61.90 22.20 13.32
N GLY A 18 60.60 21.96 13.21
CA GLY A 18 59.64 22.61 14.12
C GLY A 18 58.18 22.35 13.70
N SER A 19 57.30 22.97 14.43
CA SER A 19 55.87 23.04 14.10
C SER A 19 55.33 24.39 14.56
N ASP A 20 54.31 24.88 13.82
CA ASP A 20 53.63 26.11 14.23
C ASP A 20 52.15 26.05 13.78
N VAL A 21 51.38 27.03 14.26
CA VAL A 21 49.92 27.09 14.04
C VAL A 21 49.62 28.46 13.38
N THR A 22 48.81 28.42 12.29
CA THR A 22 48.40 29.66 11.63
C THR A 22 47.64 30.62 12.58
N GLN A 23 48.09 31.85 12.62
CA GLN A 23 47.52 32.90 13.42
C GLN A 23 46.40 33.65 12.65
N ASN A 24 45.89 34.75 13.25
CA ASN A 24 44.95 35.64 12.57
C ASN A 24 45.48 36.06 11.20
N GLY A 25 44.64 35.87 10.15
CA GLY A 25 45.07 36.05 8.76
C GLY A 25 45.56 34.78 8.06
N GLY A 26 45.68 33.64 8.80
CA GLY A 26 46.05 32.32 8.25
C GLY A 26 47.53 32.22 7.87
N ILE A 27 48.40 32.86 8.63
CA ILE A 27 49.84 32.98 8.34
C ILE A 27 50.68 32.34 9.42
N ILE A 28 51.69 31.59 8.99
CA ILE A 28 52.89 31.21 9.79
C ILE A 28 54.06 31.94 9.20
N GLU A 29 54.85 32.59 10.00
CA GLU A 29 56.09 33.27 9.60
C GLU A 29 57.30 32.57 10.22
N VAL A 30 58.20 32.06 9.39
CA VAL A 30 59.49 31.49 9.84
C VAL A 30 60.58 32.50 9.46
N LYS A 31 61.29 33.01 10.51
CA LYS A 31 62.38 33.99 10.36
C LYS A 31 63.73 33.33 10.34
N ASP A 32 64.72 34.05 9.89
CA ASP A 32 66.14 33.63 9.90
C ASP A 32 66.39 32.31 9.16
N VAL A 33 65.67 32.11 8.01
CA VAL A 33 65.71 30.88 7.23
C VAL A 33 67.06 30.72 6.50
N THR A 34 67.60 29.52 6.48
CA THR A 34 68.83 29.16 5.80
C THR A 34 68.54 28.70 4.34
N LYS A 35 69.56 28.83 3.45
CA LYS A 35 69.46 28.38 2.09
C LYS A 35 69.19 26.88 2.01
N GLY A 36 68.15 26.46 1.28
CA GLY A 36 67.76 25.05 1.11
C GLY A 36 66.25 24.87 0.88
N LEU A 37 65.80 23.64 0.88
CA LEU A 37 64.43 23.27 0.67
C LEU A 37 63.62 23.28 1.98
N TRP A 38 62.70 24.19 2.06
CA TRP A 38 61.72 24.28 3.18
C TRP A 38 60.40 23.67 2.72
N SER A 39 59.78 22.84 3.58
CA SER A 39 58.47 22.21 3.32
C SER A 39 57.59 22.31 4.53
N PHE A 40 56.33 22.54 4.28
CA PHE A 40 55.27 22.69 5.30
C PHE A 40 54.23 21.61 5.05
N VAL A 41 53.95 20.77 6.04
CA VAL A 41 52.96 19.70 5.95
C VAL A 41 51.93 19.93 7.04
N GLU A 42 50.68 20.10 6.62
CA GLU A 42 49.59 20.27 7.59
C GLU A 42 49.35 18.97 8.35
N THR A 43 49.34 19.04 9.68
CA THR A 43 49.08 17.91 10.58
C THR A 43 47.71 18.00 11.26
N GLU A 44 47.17 19.21 11.43
CA GLU A 44 45.85 19.45 11.98
C GLU A 44 45.18 20.61 11.20
N ALA A 45 43.97 20.38 10.73
CA ALA A 45 43.18 21.45 10.10
C ALA A 45 42.48 22.35 11.13
N PRO A 46 42.10 23.57 10.77
CA PRO A 46 41.20 24.39 11.55
C PRO A 46 39.86 23.69 11.75
N ALA A 47 39.15 24.04 12.82
CA ALA A 47 37.81 23.52 13.07
C ALA A 47 36.87 23.74 11.86
N GLY A 48 36.14 22.71 11.42
CA GLY A 48 35.25 22.74 10.27
C GLY A 48 35.93 22.47 8.90
N TYR A 49 37.23 22.15 8.89
CA TYR A 49 37.97 21.86 7.67
C TYR A 49 38.64 20.47 7.72
N CYS A 50 38.95 19.95 6.54
CA CYS A 50 39.73 18.74 6.35
C CYS A 50 41.23 19.09 6.29
N ALA A 51 42.06 18.31 6.97
CA ALA A 51 43.51 18.45 6.84
C ALA A 51 43.97 18.10 5.41
N ASN A 52 44.90 18.90 4.90
CA ASN A 52 45.54 18.67 3.62
C ASN A 52 47.03 18.33 3.83
N PRO A 53 47.41 17.07 3.97
CA PRO A 53 48.78 16.66 4.27
C PRO A 53 49.72 16.80 3.08
N THR A 54 49.30 17.40 1.97
CA THR A 54 50.15 17.65 0.83
C THR A 54 51.32 18.59 1.20
N PRO A 55 52.59 18.21 1.03
CA PRO A 55 53.70 19.09 1.31
C PRO A 55 53.69 20.34 0.43
N HIS A 56 53.77 21.50 1.02
CA HIS A 56 53.95 22.77 0.32
C HIS A 56 55.40 23.24 0.52
N SER A 57 56.14 23.30 -0.58
CA SER A 57 57.60 23.50 -0.52
C SER A 57 58.09 24.72 -1.27
N VAL A 58 59.13 25.34 -0.75
CA VAL A 58 59.84 26.41 -1.40
C VAL A 58 61.34 26.24 -1.23
N TYR A 59 62.15 26.53 -2.25
CA TYR A 59 63.57 26.54 -2.15
C TYR A 59 64.07 27.97 -1.87
N VAL A 60 64.69 28.16 -0.72
CA VAL A 60 65.31 29.42 -0.33
C VAL A 60 66.71 29.49 -0.98
N ASP A 61 66.89 30.39 -1.94
CA ASP A 61 68.12 30.51 -2.74
C ASP A 61 69.09 31.54 -2.23
N THR A 62 68.63 32.45 -1.37
CA THR A 62 69.46 33.51 -0.75
C THR A 62 69.05 33.66 0.73
N THR A 63 69.96 34.19 1.52
CA THR A 63 69.74 34.61 2.91
C THR A 63 69.67 36.13 3.02
N ASP A 64 69.41 36.84 1.91
CA ASP A 64 69.15 38.25 1.89
C ASP A 64 67.87 38.53 2.66
N GLY A 65 67.94 39.31 3.74
CA GLY A 65 66.86 39.57 4.66
C GLY A 65 65.69 40.33 4.05
N ASP A 66 65.84 40.92 2.88
CA ASP A 66 64.82 41.65 2.15
C ASP A 66 63.95 40.75 1.24
N LYS A 67 64.34 39.48 1.08
CA LYS A 67 63.60 38.52 0.21
C LYS A 67 62.65 37.66 1.03
N GLN A 68 61.37 37.77 0.74
CA GLN A 68 60.29 36.95 1.30
C GLN A 68 59.93 35.84 0.33
N TYR A 69 59.79 34.63 0.85
CA TYR A 69 59.26 33.42 0.13
C TYR A 69 57.90 33.09 0.71
N THR A 70 56.93 32.76 -0.14
CA THR A 70 55.57 32.42 0.28
C THR A 70 55.14 31.12 -0.34
N VAL A 71 54.54 30.24 0.46
CA VAL A 71 53.79 29.06 0.02
C VAL A 71 52.37 29.17 0.50
N THR A 72 51.41 28.66 -0.29
CA THR A 72 50.00 28.68 0.07
C THR A 72 49.49 27.28 0.19
N ALA A 73 48.86 26.97 1.32
CA ALA A 73 48.12 25.71 1.56
C ALA A 73 46.63 26.02 1.56
N GLU A 74 45.87 25.11 0.98
CA GLU A 74 44.41 25.23 0.90
C GLU A 74 43.74 24.14 1.73
N ASN A 75 42.73 24.50 2.50
CA ASN A 75 41.85 23.58 3.18
C ASN A 75 40.46 23.59 2.53
N TYR A 76 39.84 22.44 2.50
CA TYR A 76 38.45 22.28 2.11
C TYR A 76 37.59 22.09 3.36
N ALA A 77 36.41 22.69 3.38
CA ALA A 77 35.44 22.46 4.45
C ALA A 77 35.13 20.97 4.62
N LEU A 78 34.75 20.58 5.82
CA LEU A 78 34.20 19.24 6.05
C LEU A 78 32.99 19.00 5.14
N PRO A 79 32.81 17.80 4.59
CA PRO A 79 31.70 17.48 3.70
C PRO A 79 30.36 17.41 4.43
N ASP A 80 29.31 17.56 3.66
CA ASP A 80 27.94 17.27 4.09
C ASP A 80 27.44 16.00 3.44
N MET A 81 26.49 15.33 4.14
CA MET A 81 25.70 14.23 3.60
C MET A 81 24.23 14.60 3.62
N LYS A 82 23.54 14.43 2.49
CA LYS A 82 22.09 14.53 2.40
C LYS A 82 21.52 13.16 2.07
N ILE A 83 20.59 12.70 2.90
CA ILE A 83 19.83 11.46 2.71
C ILE A 83 18.42 11.86 2.29
N THR A 84 17.90 11.26 1.22
CA THR A 84 16.51 11.46 0.79
C THR A 84 15.78 10.13 0.79
N LYS A 85 14.54 10.15 1.24
CA LYS A 85 13.64 8.99 1.26
C LYS A 85 12.37 9.31 0.50
N ARG A 86 12.01 8.43 -0.44
CA ARG A 86 10.86 8.62 -1.30
C ARG A 86 10.09 7.32 -1.49
N ASP A 87 8.78 7.47 -1.71
CA ASP A 87 7.93 6.40 -2.21
C ASP A 87 8.34 6.04 -3.65
N ALA A 88 8.52 4.75 -3.92
CA ALA A 88 9.08 4.27 -5.17
C ALA A 88 8.11 4.43 -6.36
N MET A 89 6.79 4.45 -6.11
CA MET A 89 5.77 4.56 -7.16
C MET A 89 5.38 6.01 -7.43
N SER A 90 5.14 6.78 -6.39
CA SER A 90 4.65 8.17 -6.52
C SER A 90 5.75 9.22 -6.49
N GLY A 91 6.96 8.87 -6.02
CA GLY A 91 8.05 9.81 -5.80
C GLY A 91 7.84 10.76 -4.62
N LYS A 92 6.75 10.60 -3.87
CA LYS A 92 6.46 11.44 -2.70
C LYS A 92 7.51 11.26 -1.61
N PRO A 93 7.81 12.32 -0.82
CA PRO A 93 8.71 12.22 0.31
C PRO A 93 8.12 11.34 1.42
N ILE A 94 8.98 10.55 2.09
CA ILE A 94 8.62 9.76 3.26
C ILE A 94 9.34 10.33 4.48
N ALA A 95 8.56 10.82 5.44
CA ALA A 95 9.04 11.35 6.71
C ALA A 95 9.16 10.26 7.77
N GLY A 96 9.96 10.53 8.81
CA GLY A 96 10.05 9.65 9.99
C GLY A 96 10.91 8.41 9.80
N MET A 97 11.63 8.28 8.68
CA MET A 97 12.56 7.20 8.44
C MET A 97 13.84 7.39 9.24
N VAL A 98 14.27 6.33 9.93
CA VAL A 98 15.48 6.36 10.73
C VAL A 98 16.63 5.67 9.99
N PHE A 99 17.73 6.39 9.85
CA PHE A 99 18.96 5.90 9.23
C PHE A 99 20.10 5.88 10.24
N SER A 100 20.87 4.81 10.29
CA SER A 100 22.19 4.77 10.93
C SER A 100 23.27 5.05 9.90
N ILE A 101 24.27 5.84 10.30
CA ILE A 101 25.40 6.24 9.48
C ILE A 101 26.68 5.86 10.20
N LYS A 102 27.50 5.02 9.59
CA LYS A 102 28.76 4.53 10.17
C LYS A 102 29.91 4.71 9.20
N SER A 103 31.03 5.28 9.68
CA SER A 103 32.28 5.31 8.93
C SER A 103 32.81 3.89 8.76
N VAL A 104 33.29 3.56 7.56
CA VAL A 104 33.91 2.26 7.26
C VAL A 104 35.27 2.09 7.95
N THR A 105 36.05 3.15 8.04
CA THR A 105 37.43 3.12 8.57
C THR A 105 37.63 3.94 9.83
N GLY A 106 36.72 4.87 10.12
CA GLY A 106 36.80 5.77 11.28
C GLY A 106 35.85 5.38 12.41
N SER A 107 35.86 6.17 13.48
CA SER A 107 35.01 5.98 14.66
C SER A 107 33.66 6.71 14.58
N TYR A 108 33.42 7.50 13.52
CA TYR A 108 32.19 8.29 13.41
C TYR A 108 30.96 7.41 13.21
N SER A 109 29.98 7.58 14.08
CA SER A 109 28.70 6.88 14.00
C SER A 109 27.59 7.81 14.52
N THR A 110 26.47 7.86 13.83
CA THR A 110 25.29 8.64 14.23
C THR A 110 24.04 8.05 13.64
N SER A 111 22.88 8.60 14.01
CA SER A 111 21.59 8.32 13.38
C SER A 111 20.87 9.61 13.06
N VAL A 112 20.03 9.60 12.02
CA VAL A 112 19.17 10.72 11.63
C VAL A 112 17.79 10.22 11.23
N THR A 113 16.82 11.13 11.32
CA THR A 113 15.42 10.85 10.92
C THR A 113 15.01 11.84 9.83
N THR A 114 14.35 11.35 8.79
CA THR A 114 13.87 12.22 7.70
C THR A 114 12.73 13.13 8.16
N GLY A 115 12.81 14.39 7.75
CA GLY A 115 11.77 15.39 7.95
C GLY A 115 10.58 15.22 7.00
N THR A 116 9.64 16.16 7.06
CA THR A 116 8.41 16.17 6.24
C THR A 116 8.66 16.25 4.74
N ASP A 117 9.83 16.76 4.33
CA ASP A 117 10.30 16.78 2.94
C ASP A 117 10.98 15.47 2.50
N GLY A 118 11.00 14.46 3.39
CA GLY A 118 11.66 13.17 3.16
C GLY A 118 13.18 13.27 3.17
N SER A 119 13.78 14.32 3.73
CA SER A 119 15.23 14.48 3.76
C SER A 119 15.81 14.59 5.18
N ALA A 120 17.07 14.21 5.32
CA ALA A 120 17.90 14.46 6.48
C ALA A 120 19.29 14.90 6.03
N THR A 121 19.85 15.92 6.69
CA THR A 121 21.18 16.44 6.35
C THR A 121 22.10 16.34 7.56
N LEU A 122 23.29 15.80 7.34
CA LEU A 122 24.40 15.81 8.28
C LEU A 122 25.44 16.78 7.74
N SER A 123 25.75 17.81 8.50
CA SER A 123 26.71 18.84 8.08
C SER A 123 28.04 18.69 8.82
N ALA A 124 29.11 19.05 8.12
CA ALA A 124 30.47 19.13 8.64
C ALA A 124 30.93 17.81 9.32
N ILE A 125 30.72 16.68 8.66
CA ILE A 125 31.16 15.35 9.15
C ILE A 125 32.52 14.97 8.54
N PRO A 126 33.33 14.08 9.16
CA PRO A 126 34.63 13.71 8.63
C PRO A 126 34.57 13.18 7.20
N ALA A 127 35.54 13.53 6.34
CA ALA A 127 35.65 12.94 5.02
C ALA A 127 35.97 11.45 5.10
N GLY A 128 35.43 10.64 4.21
CA GLY A 128 35.62 9.18 4.22
C GLY A 128 34.51 8.41 3.55
N VAL A 129 34.51 7.10 3.72
CA VAL A 129 33.48 6.20 3.20
C VAL A 129 32.54 5.81 4.33
N TYR A 130 31.25 5.88 4.08
CA TYR A 130 30.20 5.61 5.06
C TYR A 130 29.22 4.57 4.54
N VAL A 131 28.74 3.73 5.44
CA VAL A 131 27.55 2.90 5.22
C VAL A 131 26.38 3.64 5.85
N VAL A 132 25.36 3.88 5.05
CA VAL A 132 24.06 4.44 5.44
C VAL A 132 23.07 3.29 5.42
N ARG A 133 22.48 2.96 6.57
CA ARG A 133 21.54 1.86 6.72
C ARG A 133 20.20 2.35 7.22
N GLU A 134 19.16 1.84 6.62
CA GLU A 134 17.79 2.04 7.05
C GLU A 134 17.47 1.13 8.24
N GLU A 135 17.05 1.70 9.37
CA GLU A 135 16.82 0.97 10.63
C GLU A 135 15.32 0.73 10.88
N SER A 136 14.46 1.63 10.44
CA SER A 136 13.02 1.50 10.61
C SER A 136 12.27 2.24 9.51
N VAL A 137 11.12 1.72 9.17
CA VAL A 137 10.19 2.27 8.19
C VAL A 137 8.81 2.44 8.83
N PRO A 138 8.16 3.62 8.68
CA PRO A 138 6.80 3.79 9.15
C PRO A 138 5.81 2.97 8.28
N GLU A 139 4.72 2.54 8.88
CA GLU A 139 3.58 2.00 8.13
C GLU A 139 3.04 3.06 7.14
N PRO A 140 2.58 2.67 5.95
CA PRO A 140 2.42 1.30 5.42
C PRO A 140 3.60 0.78 4.57
N TYR A 141 4.80 1.35 4.70
CA TYR A 141 5.94 1.03 3.84
C TYR A 141 6.65 -0.26 4.22
N ILE A 142 7.36 -0.84 3.25
CA ILE A 142 8.28 -1.97 3.42
C ILE A 142 9.67 -1.57 2.93
N VAL A 143 10.70 -1.99 3.69
CA VAL A 143 12.10 -1.76 3.33
C VAL A 143 12.47 -2.60 2.12
N THR A 144 12.99 -1.96 1.07
CA THR A 144 13.43 -2.63 -0.15
C THR A 144 14.92 -2.57 -0.37
N ASN A 145 15.60 -1.55 0.18
CA ASN A 145 17.04 -1.40 0.12
C ASN A 145 17.55 -1.00 1.51
N THR A 146 18.16 -1.95 2.21
CA THR A 146 18.54 -1.80 3.61
C THR A 146 19.77 -0.93 3.84
N GLU A 147 20.71 -0.84 2.86
CA GLU A 147 21.94 -0.04 3.04
C GLU A 147 22.54 0.43 1.73
N GLN A 148 23.23 1.55 1.78
CA GLN A 148 24.03 2.09 0.68
C GLN A 148 25.38 2.61 1.21
N THR A 149 26.40 2.55 0.35
CA THR A 149 27.72 3.10 0.64
C THR A 149 27.89 4.43 -0.07
N VAL A 150 28.37 5.46 0.66
CA VAL A 150 28.62 6.79 0.12
C VAL A 150 30.02 7.28 0.50
N ALA A 151 30.70 7.89 -0.47
CA ALA A 151 32.02 8.52 -0.25
C ALA A 151 31.84 10.03 -0.07
N LEU A 152 32.28 10.56 1.05
CA LEU A 152 32.28 11.98 1.36
C LEU A 152 33.63 12.60 1.05
N ARG A 153 33.65 13.58 0.17
CA ARG A 153 34.86 14.29 -0.27
C ARG A 153 34.90 15.69 0.32
N PRO A 154 36.06 16.17 0.76
CA PRO A 154 36.23 17.50 1.31
C PRO A 154 35.57 18.59 0.46
N GLY A 155 34.83 19.50 1.09
CA GLY A 155 34.18 20.65 0.47
C GLY A 155 32.99 20.31 -0.45
N LYS A 156 32.46 19.09 -0.36
CA LYS A 156 31.33 18.64 -1.20
C LYS A 156 30.17 18.14 -0.33
N THR A 157 28.97 18.32 -0.87
CA THR A 157 27.77 17.60 -0.37
C THR A 157 27.60 16.33 -1.19
N SER A 158 27.46 15.19 -0.54
CA SER A 158 27.10 13.93 -1.20
C SER A 158 25.65 13.60 -0.89
N GLU A 159 24.90 13.17 -1.90
CA GLU A 159 23.51 12.77 -1.74
C GLU A 159 23.36 11.25 -1.89
N VAL A 160 22.49 10.65 -1.08
CA VAL A 160 22.08 9.26 -1.16
C VAL A 160 20.56 9.18 -1.10
N THR A 161 19.96 8.41 -2.01
CA THR A 161 18.50 8.29 -2.10
C THR A 161 18.07 6.85 -1.84
N PHE A 162 17.14 6.69 -0.93
CA PHE A 162 16.45 5.45 -0.65
C PHE A 162 15.00 5.54 -1.14
N VAL A 163 14.49 4.42 -1.63
CA VAL A 163 13.09 4.31 -2.05
C VAL A 163 12.47 3.08 -1.38
N ASP A 164 11.21 3.22 -0.93
CA ASP A 164 10.41 2.11 -0.45
C ASP A 164 9.07 2.07 -1.16
N TYR A 165 8.43 0.92 -1.09
CA TYR A 165 7.09 0.71 -1.59
C TYR A 165 6.11 0.63 -0.43
N GLU A 166 4.88 1.11 -0.63
CA GLU A 166 3.78 0.77 0.26
C GLU A 166 3.51 -0.74 0.22
N LYS A 167 2.98 -1.28 1.30
CA LYS A 167 2.45 -2.64 1.31
C LYS A 167 1.35 -2.78 0.26
N PRO A 168 1.21 -3.95 -0.36
CA PRO A 168 0.18 -4.16 -1.38
C PRO A 168 -1.24 -4.12 -0.81
N GLY A 169 -2.20 -3.82 -1.68
CA GLY A 169 -3.61 -4.01 -1.45
C GLY A 169 -4.15 -5.28 -2.12
N LEU A 170 -5.22 -5.83 -1.57
CA LEU A 170 -6.00 -6.91 -2.17
C LEU A 170 -7.46 -6.48 -2.27
N GLU A 171 -8.01 -6.48 -3.48
CA GLU A 171 -9.44 -6.32 -3.72
C GLU A 171 -10.05 -7.66 -4.14
N ILE A 172 -11.11 -8.08 -3.48
CA ILE A 172 -11.93 -9.24 -3.87
C ILE A 172 -13.27 -8.71 -4.36
N VAL A 173 -13.67 -9.12 -5.56
CA VAL A 173 -14.94 -8.71 -6.17
C VAL A 173 -15.80 -9.95 -6.35
N LYS A 174 -17.03 -9.90 -5.84
CA LYS A 174 -18.01 -10.96 -5.92
C LYS A 174 -19.19 -10.58 -6.79
N LYS A 175 -19.48 -11.40 -7.78
CA LYS A 175 -20.55 -11.16 -8.77
C LYS A 175 -21.43 -12.38 -9.00
N ASN A 176 -22.68 -12.12 -9.34
CA ASN A 176 -23.59 -13.11 -9.88
C ASN A 176 -23.17 -13.50 -11.31
N ILE A 177 -23.00 -14.78 -11.57
CA ILE A 177 -22.55 -15.28 -12.88
C ILE A 177 -23.56 -15.03 -14.00
N ALA A 178 -24.85 -14.91 -13.68
CA ALA A 178 -25.90 -14.74 -14.67
C ALA A 178 -26.03 -13.32 -15.22
N ASN A 179 -25.80 -12.29 -14.37
CA ASN A 179 -26.08 -10.89 -14.73
C ASN A 179 -24.97 -9.91 -14.37
N GLY A 180 -23.90 -10.39 -13.67
CA GLY A 180 -22.78 -9.55 -13.25
C GLY A 180 -23.05 -8.66 -12.03
N GLU A 181 -24.25 -8.72 -11.43
CA GLU A 181 -24.60 -7.95 -10.25
C GLU A 181 -23.75 -8.33 -9.03
N PRO A 182 -23.46 -7.39 -8.12
CA PRO A 182 -22.68 -7.67 -6.93
C PRO A 182 -23.44 -8.60 -5.98
N ILE A 183 -22.70 -9.43 -5.23
CA ILE A 183 -23.24 -10.29 -4.16
C ILE A 183 -22.63 -9.89 -2.83
N GLU A 184 -23.48 -9.39 -1.93
CA GLU A 184 -23.16 -9.05 -0.54
C GLU A 184 -23.14 -10.30 0.36
N GLY A 185 -22.40 -10.24 1.47
CA GLY A 185 -22.47 -11.22 2.54
C GLY A 185 -21.69 -12.51 2.30
N VAL A 186 -20.86 -12.59 1.27
CA VAL A 186 -20.00 -13.75 0.99
C VAL A 186 -18.70 -13.61 1.77
N THR A 187 -18.36 -14.64 2.57
CA THR A 187 -17.16 -14.64 3.41
C THR A 187 -16.05 -15.44 2.77
N TYR A 188 -14.87 -14.83 2.74
CA TYR A 188 -13.64 -15.43 2.24
C TYR A 188 -12.63 -15.65 3.35
N ARG A 189 -11.87 -16.74 3.25
CA ARG A 189 -10.61 -16.93 3.95
C ARG A 189 -9.47 -16.57 3.00
N ILE A 190 -8.55 -15.75 3.50
CA ILE A 190 -7.43 -15.16 2.76
C ILE A 190 -6.17 -15.60 3.50
N GLU A 191 -5.37 -16.47 2.89
CA GLU A 191 -4.21 -17.10 3.52
C GLU A 191 -2.98 -16.93 2.64
N GLN A 192 -1.86 -16.53 3.24
CA GLN A 192 -0.58 -16.60 2.56
C GLN A 192 -0.14 -18.06 2.44
N ILE A 193 0.43 -18.46 1.29
CA ILE A 193 0.73 -19.89 1.02
C ILE A 193 1.72 -20.48 2.03
N ASP A 194 2.64 -19.66 2.56
CA ASP A 194 3.61 -20.07 3.58
C ASP A 194 3.01 -20.13 5.00
N GLY A 195 1.76 -19.74 5.18
CA GLY A 195 1.04 -19.75 6.45
C GLY A 195 1.37 -18.59 7.40
N SER A 196 2.19 -17.62 6.98
CA SER A 196 2.60 -16.48 7.82
C SER A 196 1.48 -15.46 8.06
N PHE A 197 0.44 -15.46 7.21
CA PHE A 197 -0.71 -14.58 7.33
C PHE A 197 -2.01 -15.32 7.02
N SER A 198 -3.05 -15.09 7.84
CA SER A 198 -4.40 -15.58 7.59
C SER A 198 -5.43 -14.61 8.16
N THR A 199 -6.46 -14.33 7.39
CA THR A 199 -7.60 -13.52 7.82
C THR A 199 -8.87 -13.98 7.11
N SER A 200 -10.03 -13.47 7.56
CA SER A 200 -11.30 -13.63 6.85
C SER A 200 -12.02 -12.28 6.74
N ALA A 201 -12.74 -12.10 5.64
CA ALA A 201 -13.52 -10.90 5.40
C ALA A 201 -14.77 -11.24 4.58
N THR A 202 -15.78 -10.36 4.67
CA THR A 202 -17.09 -10.56 4.05
C THR A 202 -17.37 -9.42 3.07
N THR A 203 -17.95 -9.74 1.90
CA THR A 203 -18.27 -8.74 0.88
C THR A 203 -19.35 -7.78 1.34
N ASP A 204 -19.16 -6.50 1.01
CA ASP A 204 -20.10 -5.40 1.25
C ASP A 204 -21.28 -5.43 0.24
N ASN A 205 -22.15 -4.41 0.32
CA ASN A 205 -23.30 -4.23 -0.58
C ASN A 205 -22.93 -3.97 -2.06
N HIS A 206 -21.63 -3.71 -2.34
CA HIS A 206 -21.11 -3.63 -3.70
C HIS A 206 -20.41 -4.92 -4.13
N GLY A 207 -20.51 -5.98 -3.31
CA GLY A 207 -19.86 -7.26 -3.56
C GLY A 207 -18.34 -7.20 -3.42
N ARG A 208 -17.80 -6.29 -2.59
CA ARG A 208 -16.36 -6.04 -2.48
C ARG A 208 -15.81 -6.30 -1.08
N ILE A 209 -14.57 -6.78 -1.06
CA ILE A 209 -13.67 -6.73 0.08
C ILE A 209 -12.45 -5.98 -0.37
N PHE A 210 -12.00 -5.02 0.42
CA PHE A 210 -10.74 -4.32 0.21
C PHE A 210 -9.88 -4.46 1.47
N LEU A 211 -8.69 -5.02 1.29
CA LEU A 211 -7.64 -5.10 2.32
C LEU A 211 -6.47 -4.26 1.86
N ASP A 212 -6.13 -3.24 2.62
CA ASP A 212 -4.90 -2.47 2.45
C ASP A 212 -3.79 -3.04 3.33
N SER A 213 -2.57 -2.66 3.02
CA SER A 213 -1.39 -3.00 3.85
C SER A 213 -1.23 -4.49 4.15
N VAL A 214 -1.53 -5.36 3.17
CA VAL A 214 -1.34 -6.81 3.27
C VAL A 214 0.16 -7.16 3.09
N PRO A 215 0.68 -8.23 3.70
CA PRO A 215 2.04 -8.69 3.42
C PRO A 215 2.28 -9.00 1.93
N VAL A 216 3.51 -8.81 1.47
CA VAL A 216 3.93 -9.24 0.12
C VAL A 216 3.99 -10.76 0.05
N GLY A 217 3.54 -11.35 -1.05
CA GLY A 217 3.62 -12.80 -1.26
C GLY A 217 2.48 -13.34 -2.10
N THR A 218 2.39 -14.66 -2.18
CA THR A 218 1.28 -15.34 -2.87
C THR A 218 0.22 -15.76 -1.87
N PHE A 219 -1.02 -15.41 -2.16
CA PHE A 219 -2.18 -15.66 -1.32
C PHE A 219 -3.14 -16.61 -2.00
N LYS A 220 -3.77 -17.46 -1.20
CA LYS A 220 -4.90 -18.30 -1.55
C LYS A 220 -6.17 -17.69 -0.97
N VAL A 221 -7.13 -17.36 -1.84
CA VAL A 221 -8.42 -16.78 -1.49
C VAL A 221 -9.48 -17.85 -1.70
N THR A 222 -10.18 -18.23 -0.64
CA THR A 222 -11.17 -19.32 -0.64
C THR A 222 -12.50 -18.82 -0.09
N GLU A 223 -13.57 -19.04 -0.83
CA GLU A 223 -14.93 -18.80 -0.33
C GLU A 223 -15.31 -19.85 0.73
N ILE A 224 -15.70 -19.40 1.92
CA ILE A 224 -15.98 -20.28 3.06
C ILE A 224 -17.42 -20.21 3.55
N ASN A 225 -18.14 -19.13 3.26
CA ASN A 225 -19.53 -18.97 3.62
C ASN A 225 -20.25 -18.04 2.66
N VAL A 226 -21.54 -18.32 2.42
CA VAL A 226 -22.41 -17.53 1.55
C VAL A 226 -23.78 -17.32 2.18
N PRO A 227 -24.52 -16.27 1.79
CA PRO A 227 -25.94 -16.12 2.11
C PRO A 227 -26.76 -17.33 1.59
N ASN A 228 -27.88 -17.63 2.22
CA ASN A 228 -28.70 -18.81 1.91
C ASN A 228 -29.12 -18.90 0.44
N HIS A 229 -29.35 -17.76 -0.23
CA HIS A 229 -29.77 -17.69 -1.63
C HIS A 229 -28.62 -17.83 -2.64
N VAL A 230 -27.38 -18.01 -2.18
CA VAL A 230 -26.19 -18.12 -3.03
C VAL A 230 -25.69 -19.56 -3.01
N ILE A 231 -25.17 -20.07 -4.13
CA ILE A 231 -24.55 -21.39 -4.22
C ILE A 231 -23.06 -21.22 -3.92
N LEU A 232 -22.59 -21.89 -2.85
CA LEU A 232 -21.17 -21.88 -2.44
C LEU A 232 -20.28 -22.47 -3.54
N CYS A 233 -19.20 -21.76 -3.88
CA CYS A 233 -18.15 -22.23 -4.78
C CYS A 233 -16.79 -22.20 -4.05
N PRO A 234 -16.38 -23.29 -3.39
CA PRO A 234 -15.19 -23.32 -2.55
C PRO A 234 -13.88 -23.47 -3.34
N ILE A 235 -13.91 -23.28 -4.66
CA ILE A 235 -12.72 -23.36 -5.51
C ILE A 235 -11.85 -22.12 -5.24
N PRO A 236 -10.61 -22.29 -4.73
CA PRO A 236 -9.78 -21.15 -4.41
C PRO A 236 -9.18 -20.51 -5.65
N GLN A 237 -8.83 -19.22 -5.53
CA GLN A 237 -7.95 -18.54 -6.48
C GLN A 237 -6.65 -18.13 -5.78
N GLU A 238 -5.54 -18.19 -6.52
CA GLU A 238 -4.26 -17.70 -6.05
C GLU A 238 -3.96 -16.34 -6.66
N VAL A 239 -3.38 -15.45 -5.86
CA VAL A 239 -3.00 -14.10 -6.26
C VAL A 239 -1.64 -13.73 -5.67
N ALA A 240 -0.74 -13.22 -6.52
CA ALA A 240 0.54 -12.68 -6.08
C ALA A 240 0.39 -11.18 -5.78
N LEU A 241 0.70 -10.80 -4.55
CA LEU A 241 0.69 -9.41 -4.10
C LEU A 241 2.11 -8.84 -4.16
N LYS A 242 2.27 -7.75 -4.91
CA LYS A 242 3.56 -7.08 -5.11
C LYS A 242 3.58 -5.73 -4.41
N PRO A 243 4.76 -5.30 -3.91
CA PRO A 243 4.91 -4.01 -3.25
C PRO A 243 4.32 -2.86 -4.06
N GLY A 244 3.55 -1.98 -3.41
CA GLY A 244 2.99 -0.77 -4.01
C GLY A 244 1.84 -0.99 -5.00
N GLU A 245 1.39 -2.23 -5.21
CA GLU A 245 0.31 -2.56 -6.14
C GLU A 245 -0.94 -3.03 -5.40
N THR A 246 -2.11 -2.75 -5.95
CA THR A 246 -3.37 -3.40 -5.55
C THR A 246 -3.73 -4.46 -6.58
N SER A 247 -3.86 -5.71 -6.12
CA SER A 247 -4.29 -6.82 -6.96
C SER A 247 -5.78 -7.09 -6.77
N THR A 248 -6.50 -7.36 -7.85
CA THR A 248 -7.93 -7.68 -7.82
C THR A 248 -8.19 -9.12 -8.25
N VAL A 249 -8.98 -9.86 -7.48
CA VAL A 249 -9.51 -11.17 -7.84
C VAL A 249 -11.02 -11.12 -7.91
N THR A 250 -11.60 -11.77 -8.94
CA THR A 250 -13.05 -11.78 -9.14
C THR A 250 -13.59 -13.19 -9.05
N PHE A 251 -14.61 -13.37 -8.21
CA PHE A 251 -15.34 -14.61 -8.04
C PHE A 251 -16.78 -14.48 -8.55
N PHE A 252 -17.29 -15.56 -9.11
CA PHE A 252 -18.65 -15.64 -9.61
C PHE A 252 -19.39 -16.76 -8.90
N ASN A 253 -20.61 -16.49 -8.42
CA ASN A 253 -21.51 -17.54 -7.94
C ASN A 253 -22.85 -17.46 -8.67
N ALA A 254 -23.49 -18.60 -8.82
CA ALA A 254 -24.88 -18.68 -9.17
C ALA A 254 -25.75 -18.42 -7.94
N LEU A 255 -26.89 -17.79 -8.15
CA LEU A 255 -27.92 -17.74 -7.12
C LEU A 255 -28.75 -19.02 -7.18
N LYS A 256 -29.33 -19.42 -6.04
CA LYS A 256 -30.35 -20.47 -6.03
C LYS A 256 -31.63 -19.90 -6.65
N PRO A 257 -32.37 -20.69 -7.42
CA PRO A 257 -33.62 -20.25 -8.01
C PRO A 257 -34.60 -19.82 -6.93
N SER A 258 -35.46 -18.83 -7.24
CA SER A 258 -36.51 -18.39 -6.35
C SER A 258 -37.77 -17.97 -7.10
N LEU A 259 -38.94 -18.09 -6.44
CA LEU A 259 -40.22 -17.61 -6.93
C LEU A 259 -40.79 -16.61 -5.95
N GLU A 260 -41.05 -15.39 -6.41
CA GLU A 260 -41.80 -14.37 -5.66
C GLU A 260 -43.19 -14.21 -6.28
N ILE A 261 -44.22 -14.29 -5.43
CA ILE A 261 -45.60 -13.96 -5.84
C ILE A 261 -45.89 -12.61 -5.19
N ARG A 262 -46.34 -11.67 -6.03
CA ARG A 262 -46.77 -10.32 -5.57
C ARG A 262 -48.29 -10.22 -5.71
N LYS A 263 -48.93 -9.90 -4.62
CA LYS A 263 -50.37 -9.65 -4.56
C LYS A 263 -50.61 -8.14 -4.40
N VAL A 264 -51.32 -7.56 -5.34
CA VAL A 264 -51.57 -6.13 -5.37
C VAL A 264 -53.05 -5.80 -5.61
N ASP A 265 -53.47 -4.63 -5.18
CA ASP A 265 -54.75 -4.02 -5.50
C ASP A 265 -54.74 -3.60 -7.00
N SER A 266 -55.77 -4.00 -7.73
CA SER A 266 -55.83 -3.75 -9.18
C SER A 266 -56.13 -2.29 -9.57
N VAL A 267 -56.47 -1.43 -8.60
CA VAL A 267 -56.79 -0.02 -8.80
C VAL A 267 -55.64 0.87 -8.32
N THR A 268 -55.13 0.60 -7.13
CA THR A 268 -54.10 1.44 -6.51
C THR A 268 -52.67 0.92 -6.71
N GLY A 269 -52.50 -0.38 -6.98
CA GLY A 269 -51.19 -1.04 -7.01
C GLY A 269 -50.63 -1.36 -5.63
N ASP A 270 -51.34 -1.05 -4.55
CA ASP A 270 -50.89 -1.27 -3.19
C ASP A 270 -50.78 -2.77 -2.87
N PRO A 271 -49.88 -3.17 -1.96
CA PRO A 271 -49.76 -4.56 -1.55
C PRO A 271 -50.97 -5.07 -0.80
N VAL A 272 -51.41 -6.30 -1.14
CA VAL A 272 -52.62 -6.91 -0.52
C VAL A 272 -52.18 -8.12 0.29
N LYS A 273 -52.46 -8.08 1.60
CA LYS A 273 -52.17 -9.13 2.59
C LYS A 273 -53.30 -10.13 2.68
N GLY A 274 -52.97 -11.42 2.84
CA GLY A 274 -53.91 -12.49 3.25
C GLY A 274 -54.62 -13.20 2.12
N ALA A 275 -54.27 -12.94 0.87
CA ALA A 275 -54.72 -13.77 -0.26
C ALA A 275 -54.03 -15.16 -0.19
N LYS A 276 -54.81 -16.20 -0.46
CA LYS A 276 -54.40 -17.61 -0.35
C LYS A 276 -54.06 -18.18 -1.73
N PHE A 277 -52.89 -18.81 -1.85
CA PHE A 277 -52.37 -19.41 -3.05
C PHE A 277 -52.05 -20.88 -2.83
N GLN A 278 -52.29 -21.69 -3.86
CA GLN A 278 -51.76 -23.05 -4.01
C GLN A 278 -50.64 -23.03 -5.01
N ILE A 279 -49.54 -23.72 -4.70
CA ILE A 279 -48.36 -23.76 -5.55
C ILE A 279 -48.01 -25.20 -5.85
N TRP A 280 -47.75 -25.49 -7.12
CA TRP A 280 -47.31 -26.78 -7.61
C TRP A 280 -45.98 -26.65 -8.35
N TYR A 281 -45.24 -27.77 -8.35
CA TYR A 281 -43.96 -27.94 -9.03
C TYR A 281 -44.03 -29.11 -9.99
N GLY A 282 -43.50 -28.99 -11.20
CA GLY A 282 -43.30 -30.06 -12.17
C GLY A 282 -41.93 -29.99 -12.85
N SER A 283 -41.29 -31.13 -13.06
CA SER A 283 -40.07 -31.21 -13.87
C SER A 283 -40.32 -31.03 -15.35
N ASN A 284 -41.55 -31.31 -15.80
CA ASN A 284 -42.06 -31.10 -17.16
C ASN A 284 -43.16 -30.03 -17.14
N HIS A 285 -43.55 -29.56 -18.35
CA HIS A 285 -44.64 -28.58 -18.46
C HIS A 285 -45.91 -29.09 -17.74
N THR A 286 -46.65 -28.16 -17.13
CA THR A 286 -47.78 -28.43 -16.24
C THR A 286 -48.91 -29.19 -16.90
N ASP A 287 -49.06 -29.14 -18.23
CA ASP A 287 -50.09 -29.83 -19.01
C ASP A 287 -49.76 -31.32 -19.29
N THR A 288 -48.52 -31.75 -19.14
CA THR A 288 -48.01 -33.02 -19.61
C THR A 288 -47.33 -33.90 -18.55
N GLY A 289 -47.18 -33.37 -17.30
CA GLY A 289 -46.46 -34.06 -16.24
C GLY A 289 -47.21 -34.12 -14.91
N GLU A 290 -46.73 -34.97 -14.01
CA GLU A 290 -47.20 -34.98 -12.62
C GLU A 290 -46.73 -33.74 -11.89
N LEU A 291 -47.66 -33.03 -11.25
CA LEU A 291 -47.38 -31.89 -10.41
C LEU A 291 -47.26 -32.29 -8.94
N ASN A 292 -46.19 -31.89 -8.33
CA ASN A 292 -46.00 -32.03 -6.87
C ASN A 292 -46.64 -30.82 -6.17
N ASP A 293 -47.54 -31.11 -5.28
CA ASP A 293 -48.16 -30.08 -4.44
C ASP A 293 -47.15 -29.57 -3.40
N LEU A 294 -46.83 -28.27 -3.50
CA LEU A 294 -45.94 -27.61 -2.54
C LEU A 294 -46.68 -26.99 -1.35
N GLY A 295 -48.03 -27.04 -1.37
CA GLY A 295 -48.86 -26.54 -0.29
C GLY A 295 -49.46 -25.17 -0.54
N THR A 296 -50.15 -24.64 0.47
CA THR A 296 -50.82 -23.35 0.42
C THR A 296 -50.03 -22.30 1.17
N TYR A 297 -50.04 -21.09 0.62
CA TYR A 297 -49.32 -19.93 1.12
C TYR A 297 -50.25 -18.70 1.18
N PHE A 298 -49.92 -17.74 2.05
CA PHE A 298 -50.66 -16.50 2.18
C PHE A 298 -49.74 -15.30 1.94
N SER A 299 -50.21 -14.30 1.21
CA SER A 299 -49.48 -13.05 1.05
C SER A 299 -49.31 -12.35 2.40
N ASP A 300 -48.07 -11.88 2.64
CA ASP A 300 -47.70 -11.15 3.88
C ASP A 300 -48.14 -9.69 3.85
N ALA A 301 -47.72 -8.89 4.86
CA ALA A 301 -48.08 -7.46 4.97
C ALA A 301 -47.55 -6.62 3.79
N SER A 302 -46.50 -7.08 3.07
CA SER A 302 -45.96 -6.46 1.85
C SER A 302 -46.57 -7.04 0.57
N GLY A 303 -47.63 -7.84 0.68
CA GLY A 303 -48.31 -8.50 -0.44
C GLY A 303 -47.48 -9.62 -1.07
N LYS A 304 -46.48 -10.18 -0.38
CA LYS A 304 -45.54 -11.13 -0.98
C LYS A 304 -45.66 -12.53 -0.40
N ILE A 305 -45.37 -13.50 -1.28
CA ILE A 305 -44.99 -14.85 -0.93
C ILE A 305 -43.65 -15.13 -1.59
N ILE A 306 -42.63 -15.56 -0.84
CA ILE A 306 -41.30 -15.85 -1.37
C ILE A 306 -40.99 -17.31 -1.10
N LEU A 307 -40.73 -18.08 -2.17
CA LEU A 307 -40.19 -19.42 -2.12
C LEU A 307 -38.69 -19.35 -2.49
N PRO A 308 -37.79 -19.32 -1.53
CA PRO A 308 -36.37 -19.34 -1.79
C PRO A 308 -35.89 -20.77 -2.07
N GLU A 309 -34.76 -20.91 -2.74
CA GLU A 309 -34.04 -22.19 -2.87
C GLU A 309 -34.87 -23.30 -3.53
N ILE A 310 -35.65 -22.95 -4.50
CA ILE A 310 -36.50 -23.89 -5.25
C ILE A 310 -35.70 -24.63 -6.32
N LYS A 311 -36.26 -25.70 -6.88
CA LYS A 311 -35.66 -26.48 -7.96
C LYS A 311 -35.92 -25.84 -9.32
N ASP A 312 -35.01 -26.08 -10.26
CA ASP A 312 -35.30 -25.78 -11.67
C ASP A 312 -36.49 -26.57 -12.15
N GLY A 313 -37.39 -25.95 -12.90
CA GLY A 313 -38.58 -26.60 -13.42
C GLY A 313 -39.77 -25.65 -13.58
N TRP A 314 -40.94 -26.24 -13.80
CA TRP A 314 -42.21 -25.53 -13.96
C TRP A 314 -42.92 -25.31 -12.65
N TYR A 315 -43.44 -24.11 -12.46
CA TYR A 315 -44.25 -23.72 -11.30
C TYR A 315 -45.61 -23.25 -11.76
N LYS A 316 -46.65 -23.80 -11.16
CA LYS A 316 -48.03 -23.36 -11.32
C LYS A 316 -48.52 -22.77 -10.02
N VAL A 317 -49.02 -21.55 -10.09
CA VAL A 317 -49.52 -20.78 -8.94
C VAL A 317 -50.97 -20.42 -9.21
N THR A 318 -51.85 -20.82 -8.28
CA THR A 318 -53.28 -20.51 -8.36
C THR A 318 -53.74 -19.78 -7.14
N GLU A 319 -54.39 -18.65 -7.28
CA GLU A 319 -55.06 -17.97 -6.20
C GLU A 319 -56.37 -18.72 -5.86
N LEU A 320 -56.47 -19.25 -4.65
CA LEU A 320 -57.63 -19.99 -4.18
C LEU A 320 -58.69 -19.08 -3.56
N GLU A 321 -58.25 -18.10 -2.75
CA GLU A 321 -59.09 -17.23 -2.00
C GLU A 321 -58.53 -15.80 -2.04
N PRO A 322 -59.34 -14.78 -2.38
CA PRO A 322 -58.85 -13.41 -2.34
C PRO A 322 -58.70 -12.92 -0.88
N ALA A 323 -57.98 -11.85 -0.69
CA ALA A 323 -57.94 -11.18 0.62
C ALA A 323 -59.35 -10.63 1.01
N SER A 324 -59.56 -10.46 2.32
CA SER A 324 -60.83 -9.88 2.83
C SER A 324 -61.07 -8.48 2.22
N GLY A 325 -62.27 -8.26 1.69
CA GLY A 325 -62.62 -7.01 1.01
C GLY A 325 -62.28 -6.94 -0.48
N TYR A 326 -61.84 -8.08 -1.06
CA TYR A 326 -61.46 -8.17 -2.45
C TYR A 326 -62.16 -9.34 -3.18
N ALA A 327 -62.15 -9.25 -4.48
CA ALA A 327 -62.49 -10.36 -5.39
C ALA A 327 -61.30 -10.72 -6.24
N ILE A 328 -61.15 -12.01 -6.62
CA ILE A 328 -60.11 -12.47 -7.55
C ILE A 328 -60.30 -11.77 -8.89
N LYS A 329 -59.24 -11.24 -9.43
CA LYS A 329 -59.17 -10.74 -10.82
C LYS A 329 -58.43 -11.76 -11.68
N GLU A 330 -59.09 -12.21 -12.76
CA GLU A 330 -58.46 -13.16 -13.68
C GLU A 330 -57.20 -12.58 -14.38
N PRO A 331 -56.21 -13.43 -14.67
CA PRO A 331 -56.18 -14.86 -14.47
C PRO A 331 -55.85 -15.26 -13.00
N ALA A 332 -56.63 -16.16 -12.41
CA ALA A 332 -56.41 -16.73 -11.11
C ALA A 332 -55.22 -17.70 -11.05
N THR A 333 -54.77 -18.18 -12.22
CA THR A 333 -53.65 -19.11 -12.34
C THR A 333 -52.60 -18.54 -13.28
N GLN A 334 -51.33 -18.62 -12.85
CA GLN A 334 -50.18 -18.29 -13.68
C GLN A 334 -49.13 -19.41 -13.58
N GLU A 335 -48.33 -19.55 -14.63
CA GLU A 335 -47.28 -20.55 -14.74
C GLU A 335 -45.97 -19.91 -15.16
N CYS A 336 -44.86 -20.45 -14.69
CA CYS A 336 -43.52 -20.02 -15.10
C CYS A 336 -42.56 -21.18 -15.09
N PHE A 337 -41.55 -21.10 -15.96
CA PHE A 337 -40.37 -21.96 -15.93
C PHE A 337 -39.24 -21.20 -15.27
N ILE A 338 -38.53 -21.86 -14.35
CA ILE A 338 -37.40 -21.31 -13.62
C ILE A 338 -36.21 -22.24 -13.84
N SER A 339 -35.05 -21.67 -14.18
CA SER A 339 -33.81 -22.42 -14.40
C SER A 339 -32.59 -21.58 -14.10
N GLY A 340 -31.46 -22.25 -13.85
CA GLY A 340 -30.14 -21.62 -13.79
C GLY A 340 -29.96 -20.54 -12.74
N GLY A 341 -30.65 -20.61 -11.61
CA GLY A 341 -30.54 -19.61 -10.56
C GLY A 341 -31.39 -18.34 -10.77
N GLU A 342 -32.32 -18.39 -11.72
CA GLU A 342 -33.24 -17.27 -11.96
C GLU A 342 -34.18 -17.03 -10.77
N SER A 343 -34.51 -15.77 -10.54
CA SER A 343 -35.63 -15.36 -9.67
C SER A 343 -36.78 -14.91 -10.57
N LYS A 344 -37.95 -15.56 -10.42
CA LYS A 344 -39.17 -15.16 -11.12
C LYS A 344 -40.14 -14.45 -10.20
N VAL A 345 -40.83 -13.46 -10.75
CA VAL A 345 -41.89 -12.73 -10.04
C VAL A 345 -43.20 -12.93 -10.82
N LEU A 346 -44.23 -13.45 -10.15
CA LEU A 346 -45.59 -13.53 -10.65
C LEU A 346 -46.44 -12.51 -9.91
N THR A 347 -47.13 -11.65 -10.63
CA THR A 347 -48.02 -10.62 -10.05
C THR A 347 -49.47 -11.00 -10.24
N PHE A 348 -50.21 -11.07 -9.15
CA PHE A 348 -51.65 -11.30 -9.11
C PHE A 348 -52.36 -10.06 -8.59
N GLU A 349 -53.42 -9.67 -9.23
CA GLU A 349 -54.21 -8.52 -8.83
C GLU A 349 -55.54 -8.98 -8.17
N ASN A 350 -56.01 -8.26 -7.16
CA ASN A 350 -57.37 -8.37 -6.70
C ASN A 350 -58.15 -7.07 -6.89
N MET A 351 -59.41 -7.21 -7.15
CA MET A 351 -60.34 -6.08 -7.31
C MET A 351 -61.00 -5.74 -5.97
N PRO A 352 -60.85 -4.51 -5.47
CA PRO A 352 -61.54 -4.12 -4.22
C PRO A 352 -63.04 -4.22 -4.40
N LEU A 353 -63.70 -4.78 -3.39
CA LEU A 353 -65.17 -4.83 -3.34
C LEU A 353 -65.71 -3.43 -2.98
N SER A 354 -66.66 -2.93 -3.77
CA SER A 354 -67.35 -1.69 -3.44
C SER A 354 -68.23 -1.88 -2.20
N ALA A 355 -68.10 -0.98 -1.24
CA ALA A 355 -69.09 -0.90 -0.14
C ALA A 355 -70.40 -0.38 -0.72
N ILE A 356 -71.53 -1.05 -0.36
CA ILE A 356 -72.89 -0.57 -0.67
C ILE A 356 -73.40 0.22 0.53
#